data_9c55b93c1f812ec323f3d6b687d75b86
#
_entry.id   9c55b93c1f812ec323f3d6b687d75b86
#
_cell.length_a   1.000
_cell.length_b   1.000
_cell.length_c   1.000
_cell.angle_alpha   90.00
_cell.angle_beta   90.00
_cell.angle_gamma   90.00
#
_symmetry.space_group_name_H-M   'P 1'
#
loop_
_entity.id
_entity.type
_entity.pdbx_description
1 polymer ?
#
loop_
_entity_poly.entity_id
_entity_poly.type
_entity_poly.pdbx_seq_one_letter_code
_entity_poly.pdbx_strand_id
1 'polypeptide(L)'
;QFGLSLALAQDRVYVSYPVLNASNEELDPSIYYQRLKDYGAQQFVQHDLPEKMQDLLSFITNPDASLGYLTYMNSINSGLAVQELLKITQEQLPQKTKTVLEASDFDNQPENIGQDLASQLYGQNLNSSVSQLETFYENSYEYFLNYGLKLRRRFENEFDVIQAGNYFHETFDRLVKKLNKQHTDLADLSSIELEQMLNSVRNVMKDEGKYSQLMNDPFNQYLFKCLDHTTSKVAHNWRRSLKETPLRAKYSELSFGLGEKIKGLSLKVPDISGQHKVDLRGKMDRVDLANFNDKDQVLAQVIDYKSSAKKFDLGMFYNGIALQMVSYLDVLTKNDQFFAGKDRLSLLGAFYQTVTRQLERLNSNKLIDSSLNLKKGATDSKPKLMYTGLISNDPEILVEAEPLLDDHPSYSSELYTGVKTKARGGFSLPRDRNFSEEEIELLLEYDEYLIRQASSQILSGKIELNPYRYGKAKNALTYSDYRDVFFFDAMLRQNQYHEINLSLIHIS
;
A
#
# COMPACT_ATOMS: atom_id res chain seq x y z
N GLN A 1 34.19 37.59 7.23
CA GLN A 1 34.13 37.12 5.83
C GLN A 1 33.19 37.97 4.97
N PHE A 2 31.92 38.20 5.39
CA PHE A 2 30.94 38.99 4.64
C PHE A 2 31.42 40.42 4.30
N GLY A 3 31.98 41.13 5.26
CA GLY A 3 32.52 42.48 5.04
C GLY A 3 33.72 42.49 4.07
N LEU A 4 34.54 41.43 4.07
CA LEU A 4 35.64 41.32 3.13
C LEU A 4 35.14 41.10 1.70
N SER A 5 34.08 40.29 1.53
CA SER A 5 33.45 40.08 0.21
C SER A 5 32.88 41.36 -0.38
N LEU A 6 32.29 42.25 0.45
CA LEU A 6 31.81 43.56 0.03
C LEU A 6 32.95 44.49 -0.36
N ALA A 7 34.10 44.42 0.35
CA ALA A 7 35.25 45.28 0.11
C ALA A 7 36.03 44.93 -1.18
N LEU A 8 35.80 43.77 -1.78
CA LEU A 8 36.42 43.39 -3.04
C LEU A 8 35.74 43.98 -4.27
N ALA A 9 34.53 44.47 -4.14
CA ALA A 9 33.81 45.09 -5.25
C ALA A 9 34.38 46.49 -5.59
N GLN A 10 34.60 46.77 -6.88
CA GLN A 10 35.11 48.07 -7.33
C GLN A 10 34.00 49.05 -7.71
N ASP A 11 32.89 48.56 -8.29
CA ASP A 11 31.84 49.41 -8.80
C ASP A 11 30.47 49.21 -8.12
N ARG A 12 30.03 47.96 -8.05
CA ARG A 12 28.68 47.59 -7.54
C ARG A 12 28.67 46.29 -6.80
N VAL A 13 27.79 46.21 -5.81
CA VAL A 13 27.48 44.96 -5.07
C VAL A 13 26.00 44.68 -5.18
N TYR A 14 25.65 43.51 -5.55
CA TYR A 14 24.27 43.02 -5.51
C TYR A 14 24.19 41.96 -4.42
N VAL A 15 23.24 42.12 -3.50
CA VAL A 15 22.96 41.16 -2.44
C VAL A 15 21.49 40.80 -2.53
N SER A 16 21.23 39.52 -2.70
CA SER A 16 19.86 39.00 -2.79
C SER A 16 19.62 37.91 -1.75
N TYR A 17 18.36 37.70 -1.42
CA TYR A 17 17.89 36.55 -0.67
C TYR A 17 16.54 36.09 -1.26
N PRO A 18 16.23 34.78 -1.24
CA PRO A 18 14.92 34.32 -1.66
C PRO A 18 13.88 34.68 -0.59
N VAL A 19 12.71 35.21 -1.01
CA VAL A 19 11.60 35.54 -0.11
C VAL A 19 10.87 34.29 0.35
N LEU A 20 10.85 33.26 -0.51
CA LEU A 20 10.23 31.96 -0.25
C LEU A 20 11.25 30.84 -0.41
N ASN A 21 11.12 29.79 0.37
CA ASN A 21 11.86 28.56 0.15
C ASN A 21 11.15 27.64 -0.88
N ALA A 22 11.74 26.47 -1.16
CA ALA A 22 11.18 25.47 -2.09
C ALA A 22 9.81 24.91 -1.62
N SER A 23 9.45 25.10 -0.35
CA SER A 23 8.16 24.68 0.23
C SER A 23 7.13 25.81 0.30
N ASN A 24 7.41 26.98 -0.33
CA ASN A 24 6.60 28.21 -0.27
C ASN A 24 6.44 28.80 1.14
N GLU A 25 7.41 28.58 2.02
CA GLU A 25 7.46 29.24 3.32
C GLU A 25 8.26 30.53 3.24
N GLU A 26 7.81 31.58 3.91
CA GLU A 26 8.50 32.85 3.96
C GLU A 26 9.85 32.75 4.67
N LEU A 27 10.88 33.33 4.09
CA LEU A 27 12.22 33.39 4.63
C LEU A 27 12.56 34.82 5.12
N ASP A 28 13.05 34.89 6.33
CA ASP A 28 13.51 36.17 6.89
C ASP A 28 14.87 36.57 6.31
N PRO A 29 15.06 37.87 5.96
CA PRO A 29 16.35 38.39 5.52
C PRO A 29 17.37 38.29 6.65
N SER A 30 18.63 38.04 6.30
CA SER A 30 19.72 38.03 7.27
C SER A 30 19.94 39.43 7.87
N ILE A 31 20.48 39.46 9.09
CA ILE A 31 20.84 40.74 9.75
C ILE A 31 21.80 41.61 8.92
N TYR A 32 22.63 41.01 8.09
CA TYR A 32 23.54 41.71 7.18
C TYR A 32 22.80 42.37 6.04
N TYR A 33 21.79 41.75 5.49
CA TYR A 33 20.92 42.32 4.48
C TYR A 33 20.15 43.55 5.05
N GLN A 34 19.60 43.40 6.25
CA GLN A 34 18.90 44.50 6.93
C GLN A 34 19.82 45.68 7.16
N ARG A 35 21.05 45.45 7.61
CA ARG A 35 22.04 46.54 7.78
C ARG A 35 22.39 47.25 6.48
N LEU A 36 22.55 46.53 5.38
CA LEU A 36 22.77 47.18 4.07
C LEU A 36 21.61 48.06 3.66
N LYS A 37 20.39 47.67 3.97
CA LYS A 37 19.19 48.45 3.79
C LYS A 37 19.27 49.77 4.59
N ASP A 38 19.69 49.71 5.86
CA ASP A 38 19.85 50.87 6.74
C ASP A 38 20.93 51.86 6.23
N TYR A 39 21.92 51.35 5.50
CA TYR A 39 22.95 52.18 4.83
C TYR A 39 22.48 52.78 3.50
N GLY A 40 21.20 52.63 3.14
CA GLY A 40 20.61 53.29 1.96
C GLY A 40 20.80 52.50 0.65
N ALA A 41 21.03 51.18 0.73
CA ALA A 41 21.05 50.34 -0.47
C ALA A 41 19.68 50.38 -1.18
N GLN A 42 19.71 50.53 -2.50
CA GLN A 42 18.49 50.44 -3.31
C GLN A 42 17.89 49.05 -3.20
N GLN A 43 16.59 48.96 -2.97
CA GLN A 43 15.86 47.71 -2.90
C GLN A 43 14.95 47.57 -4.11
N PHE A 44 14.93 46.38 -4.66
CA PHE A 44 13.95 45.97 -5.66
C PHE A 44 13.58 44.51 -5.45
N VAL A 45 12.36 44.18 -5.73
CA VAL A 45 11.87 42.84 -5.76
C VAL A 45 11.96 42.36 -7.21
N GLN A 46 12.64 41.26 -7.41
CA GLN A 46 12.68 40.60 -8.71
C GLN A 46 11.94 39.26 -8.60
N HIS A 47 10.98 39.09 -9.45
CA HIS A 47 10.30 37.80 -9.62
C HIS A 47 11.16 36.86 -10.47
N ASP A 48 11.10 35.58 -10.21
CA ASP A 48 11.84 34.57 -11.00
C ASP A 48 11.24 34.42 -12.41
N LEU A 49 9.95 34.71 -12.54
CA LEU A 49 9.20 34.62 -13.80
C LEU A 49 8.38 35.91 -14.03
N PRO A 50 8.16 36.30 -15.29
CA PRO A 50 7.30 37.44 -15.58
C PRO A 50 5.84 37.08 -15.26
N GLU A 51 5.22 37.87 -14.36
CA GLU A 51 3.80 37.66 -13.99
C GLU A 51 2.84 38.39 -14.96
N LYS A 52 3.28 39.50 -15.50
CA LYS A 52 2.51 40.35 -16.41
C LYS A 52 3.30 40.66 -17.67
N MET A 53 2.59 41.00 -18.74
CA MET A 53 3.23 41.40 -19.99
C MET A 53 4.20 42.58 -19.87
N GLN A 54 3.95 43.49 -18.95
CA GLN A 54 4.82 44.64 -18.66
C GLN A 54 6.16 44.19 -18.06
N ASP A 55 6.15 43.14 -17.28
CA ASP A 55 7.35 42.60 -16.63
C ASP A 55 8.24 41.87 -17.62
N LEU A 56 7.64 41.30 -18.69
CA LEU A 56 8.36 40.51 -19.68
C LEU A 56 9.57 41.25 -20.28
N LEU A 57 9.44 42.57 -20.50
CA LEU A 57 10.54 43.37 -21.08
C LEU A 57 11.79 43.36 -20.21
N SER A 58 11.68 43.21 -18.90
CA SER A 58 12.83 43.11 -17.99
C SER A 58 13.55 41.75 -18.07
N PHE A 59 12.89 40.73 -18.61
CA PHE A 59 13.45 39.38 -18.79
C PHE A 59 14.00 39.15 -20.22
N ILE A 60 13.69 40.06 -21.14
CA ILE A 60 14.19 39.99 -22.52
C ILE A 60 15.55 40.66 -22.61
N THR A 61 16.60 39.87 -22.85
CA THR A 61 17.97 40.36 -22.97
C THR A 61 18.56 39.98 -24.35
N ASN A 62 18.81 38.73 -24.57
CA ASN A 62 19.24 38.18 -25.86
C ASN A 62 18.32 37.01 -26.24
N PRO A 63 18.26 36.60 -27.50
CA PRO A 63 17.34 35.57 -27.96
C PRO A 63 17.44 34.26 -27.17
N ASP A 64 18.64 33.84 -26.84
CA ASP A 64 18.90 32.59 -26.14
C ASP A 64 18.37 32.60 -24.70
N ALA A 65 18.72 33.63 -23.94
CA ALA A 65 18.27 33.80 -22.54
C ALA A 65 16.77 34.09 -22.42
N SER A 66 16.20 34.78 -23.43
CA SER A 66 14.80 35.20 -23.44
C SER A 66 13.85 34.05 -23.82
N LEU A 67 14.32 33.02 -24.52
CA LEU A 67 13.48 31.99 -25.09
C LEU A 67 12.61 31.28 -24.04
N GLY A 68 13.19 30.93 -22.87
CA GLY A 68 12.45 30.30 -21.76
C GLY A 68 11.31 31.17 -21.24
N TYR A 69 11.57 32.45 -21.05
CA TYR A 69 10.53 33.40 -20.56
C TYR A 69 9.44 33.66 -21.59
N LEU A 70 9.79 33.71 -22.87
CA LEU A 70 8.82 33.84 -23.96
C LEU A 70 7.93 32.63 -24.06
N THR A 71 8.50 31.43 -23.94
CA THR A 71 7.73 30.18 -23.94
C THR A 71 6.80 30.09 -22.72
N TYR A 72 7.28 30.44 -21.53
CA TYR A 72 6.46 30.51 -20.33
C TYR A 72 5.32 31.50 -20.51
N MET A 73 5.57 32.72 -20.97
CA MET A 73 4.53 33.73 -21.21
C MET A 73 3.53 33.26 -22.29
N ASN A 74 3.99 32.58 -23.32
CA ASN A 74 3.10 32.04 -24.33
C ASN A 74 2.14 30.98 -23.76
N SER A 75 2.56 30.19 -22.77
CA SER A 75 1.72 29.19 -22.12
C SER A 75 0.62 29.79 -21.22
N ILE A 76 0.87 30.95 -20.60
CA ILE A 76 -0.10 31.62 -19.71
C ILE A 76 -0.90 32.72 -20.39
N ASN A 77 -0.30 33.43 -21.37
CA ASN A 77 -0.93 34.49 -22.10
C ASN A 77 -0.28 34.70 -23.48
N SER A 78 -0.82 34.07 -24.51
CA SER A 78 -0.31 34.14 -25.90
C SER A 78 -0.64 35.45 -26.61
N GLY A 79 -0.34 36.61 -26.02
CA GLY A 79 -0.55 37.92 -26.62
C GLY A 79 0.30 38.13 -27.88
N LEU A 80 -0.17 39.03 -28.80
CA LEU A 80 0.51 39.33 -30.07
C LEU A 80 2.00 39.67 -29.91
N ALA A 81 2.37 40.42 -28.86
CA ALA A 81 3.76 40.77 -28.61
C ALA A 81 4.65 39.56 -28.29
N VAL A 82 4.14 38.59 -27.52
CA VAL A 82 4.89 37.34 -27.23
C VAL A 82 5.09 36.55 -28.51
N GLN A 83 4.06 36.43 -29.34
CA GLN A 83 4.14 35.71 -30.62
C GLN A 83 5.13 36.35 -31.58
N GLU A 84 5.14 37.66 -31.69
CA GLU A 84 6.11 38.37 -32.55
C GLU A 84 7.55 38.20 -32.02
N LEU A 85 7.77 38.31 -30.72
CA LEU A 85 9.09 38.05 -30.13
C LEU A 85 9.54 36.60 -30.31
N LEU A 86 8.65 35.61 -30.21
CA LEU A 86 8.94 34.20 -30.50
C LEU A 86 9.31 34.01 -31.98
N LYS A 87 8.63 34.69 -32.93
CA LYS A 87 9.02 34.62 -34.35
C LYS A 87 10.45 35.17 -34.56
N ILE A 88 10.75 36.33 -33.98
CA ILE A 88 12.11 36.91 -34.07
C ILE A 88 13.14 35.90 -33.48
N THR A 89 12.82 35.29 -32.35
CA THR A 89 13.70 34.31 -31.71
C THR A 89 13.85 33.06 -32.58
N GLN A 90 12.76 32.63 -33.25
CA GLN A 90 12.77 31.50 -34.18
C GLN A 90 13.62 31.74 -35.41
N GLU A 91 13.61 32.99 -35.94
CA GLU A 91 14.49 33.38 -37.05
C GLU A 91 15.97 33.34 -36.68
N GLN A 92 16.31 33.75 -35.44
CA GLN A 92 17.69 33.80 -34.96
C GLN A 92 18.21 32.46 -34.43
N LEU A 93 17.33 31.65 -33.80
CA LEU A 93 17.65 30.37 -33.18
C LEU A 93 16.66 29.26 -33.58
N PRO A 94 16.56 28.92 -34.88
CA PRO A 94 15.48 28.07 -35.39
C PRO A 94 15.41 26.69 -34.73
N GLN A 95 16.53 26.01 -34.57
CA GLN A 95 16.59 24.67 -33.99
C GLN A 95 16.22 24.69 -32.50
N LYS A 96 16.79 25.65 -31.74
CA LYS A 96 16.57 25.74 -30.31
C LYS A 96 15.14 26.14 -29.97
N THR A 97 14.58 27.11 -30.70
CA THR A 97 13.19 27.54 -30.55
C THR A 97 12.23 26.39 -30.84
N LYS A 98 12.47 25.65 -31.93
CA LYS A 98 11.70 24.47 -32.27
C LYS A 98 11.72 23.44 -31.12
N THR A 99 12.90 23.07 -30.64
CA THR A 99 13.04 22.10 -29.55
C THR A 99 12.32 22.55 -28.27
N VAL A 100 12.42 23.83 -27.90
CA VAL A 100 11.78 24.37 -26.68
C VAL A 100 10.25 24.41 -26.83
N LEU A 101 9.74 24.80 -28.01
CA LEU A 101 8.31 24.77 -28.26
C LEU A 101 7.74 23.35 -28.28
N GLU A 102 8.43 22.41 -28.93
CA GLU A 102 8.04 20.99 -28.89
C GLU A 102 8.07 20.43 -27.45
N ALA A 103 9.06 20.84 -26.64
CA ALA A 103 9.11 20.48 -25.23
C ALA A 103 7.98 21.08 -24.39
N SER A 104 7.46 22.27 -24.76
CA SER A 104 6.31 22.87 -24.07
C SER A 104 4.98 22.16 -24.32
N ASP A 105 4.90 21.40 -25.41
CA ASP A 105 3.75 20.57 -25.76
C ASP A 105 3.87 19.14 -25.21
N PHE A 106 4.99 18.84 -24.53
CA PHE A 106 5.20 17.54 -23.89
C PHE A 106 4.18 17.31 -22.79
N ASP A 107 3.39 16.25 -22.93
CA ASP A 107 2.29 15.91 -22.02
C ASP A 107 2.65 14.90 -20.94
N ASN A 108 3.86 14.34 -20.98
CA ASN A 108 4.37 13.33 -20.04
C ASN A 108 3.43 12.12 -19.87
N GLN A 109 2.63 11.81 -20.88
CA GLN A 109 1.78 10.63 -20.86
C GLN A 109 2.40 9.51 -21.71
N PRO A 110 2.43 8.27 -21.19
CA PRO A 110 2.86 7.15 -22.00
C PRO A 110 1.82 6.83 -23.09
N GLU A 111 2.28 6.46 -24.25
CA GLU A 111 1.39 5.93 -25.31
C GLU A 111 0.98 4.49 -25.00
N ASN A 112 -0.27 4.15 -25.31
CA ASN A 112 -0.74 2.77 -25.22
C ASN A 112 0.02 1.90 -26.24
N ILE A 113 0.48 0.73 -25.79
CA ILE A 113 1.31 -0.15 -26.64
C ILE A 113 0.50 -0.95 -27.68
N GLY A 114 -0.83 -0.96 -27.56
CA GLY A 114 -1.71 -1.71 -28.42
C GLY A 114 -1.74 -3.22 -28.17
N GLN A 115 -2.74 -3.88 -28.72
CA GLN A 115 -3.04 -5.30 -28.45
C GLN A 115 -1.93 -6.24 -28.93
N ASP A 116 -1.31 -5.97 -30.08
CA ASP A 116 -0.28 -6.84 -30.66
C ASP A 116 0.97 -6.92 -29.75
N LEU A 117 1.44 -5.77 -29.28
CA LEU A 117 2.58 -5.74 -28.37
C LEU A 117 2.22 -6.24 -26.97
N ALA A 118 1.01 -5.94 -26.49
CA ALA A 118 0.51 -6.48 -25.22
C ALA A 118 0.46 -8.01 -25.25
N SER A 119 0.01 -8.62 -26.39
CA SER A 119 -0.02 -10.08 -26.54
C SER A 119 1.38 -10.72 -26.55
N GLN A 120 2.38 -10.00 -27.04
CA GLN A 120 3.79 -10.45 -26.95
C GLN A 120 4.34 -10.38 -25.55
N LEU A 121 3.97 -9.36 -24.76
CA LEU A 121 4.46 -9.16 -23.39
C LEU A 121 3.77 -10.06 -22.37
N TYR A 122 2.45 -10.19 -22.45
CA TYR A 122 1.61 -10.83 -21.45
C TYR A 122 1.06 -12.20 -21.90
N GLY A 123 1.17 -12.54 -23.16
CA GLY A 123 0.55 -13.71 -23.79
C GLY A 123 -0.90 -13.45 -24.20
N GLN A 124 -1.53 -14.46 -24.82
CA GLN A 124 -2.94 -14.39 -25.19
C GLN A 124 -3.88 -14.57 -23.99
N ASN A 125 -3.44 -15.29 -22.97
CA ASN A 125 -4.12 -15.43 -21.69
C ASN A 125 -3.27 -14.80 -20.60
N LEU A 126 -3.89 -13.97 -19.77
CA LEU A 126 -3.20 -13.29 -18.69
C LEU A 126 -3.04 -14.22 -17.48
N ASN A 127 -1.81 -14.55 -17.13
CA ASN A 127 -1.50 -15.19 -15.85
C ASN A 127 -1.09 -14.13 -14.83
N SER A 128 -1.95 -13.82 -13.88
CA SER A 128 -1.73 -12.73 -12.94
C SER A 128 -1.91 -13.16 -11.49
N SER A 129 -1.41 -12.35 -10.58
CA SER A 129 -1.76 -12.45 -9.15
C SER A 129 -2.65 -11.27 -8.76
N VAL A 130 -3.34 -11.41 -7.62
CA VAL A 130 -4.18 -10.33 -7.08
C VAL A 130 -3.37 -9.05 -6.91
N SER A 131 -2.17 -9.13 -6.32
CA SER A 131 -1.31 -7.96 -6.11
C SER A 131 -0.84 -7.30 -7.40
N GLN A 132 -0.68 -8.07 -8.50
CA GLN A 132 -0.38 -7.50 -9.82
C GLN A 132 -1.55 -6.67 -10.34
N LEU A 133 -2.78 -7.16 -10.18
CA LEU A 133 -3.98 -6.41 -10.60
C LEU A 133 -4.20 -5.17 -9.73
N GLU A 134 -3.94 -5.27 -8.41
CA GLU A 134 -3.94 -4.09 -7.54
C GLU A 134 -2.94 -3.04 -8.03
N THR A 135 -1.70 -3.43 -8.39
CA THR A 135 -0.70 -2.51 -8.98
C THR A 135 -1.21 -1.85 -10.26
N PHE A 136 -1.94 -2.58 -11.11
CA PHE A 136 -2.55 -2.00 -12.31
C PHE A 136 -3.56 -0.90 -11.98
N TYR A 137 -4.41 -1.12 -10.98
CA TYR A 137 -5.37 -0.12 -10.52
C TYR A 137 -4.71 1.03 -9.76
N GLU A 138 -3.61 0.78 -9.07
CA GLU A 138 -2.83 1.82 -8.41
C GLU A 138 -2.18 2.77 -9.41
N ASN A 139 -1.55 2.24 -10.45
CA ASN A 139 -0.94 2.97 -11.56
C ASN A 139 -0.61 1.98 -12.70
N SER A 140 -1.34 2.06 -13.80
CA SER A 140 -1.14 1.12 -14.94
C SER A 140 0.22 1.26 -15.60
N TYR A 141 0.86 2.43 -15.53
CA TYR A 141 2.23 2.60 -15.99
C TYR A 141 3.23 1.83 -15.11
N GLU A 142 3.06 1.86 -13.79
CA GLU A 142 3.89 1.07 -12.87
C GLU A 142 3.72 -0.43 -13.11
N TYR A 143 2.49 -0.88 -13.37
CA TYR A 143 2.24 -2.25 -13.79
C TYR A 143 3.04 -2.63 -15.04
N PHE A 144 3.04 -1.79 -16.07
CA PHE A 144 3.81 -2.01 -17.29
C PHE A 144 5.31 -2.11 -17.03
N LEU A 145 5.88 -1.21 -16.20
CA LEU A 145 7.30 -1.25 -15.86
C LEU A 145 7.67 -2.54 -15.11
N ASN A 146 6.85 -2.93 -14.12
CA ASN A 146 7.09 -4.11 -13.28
C ASN A 146 6.88 -5.44 -14.03
N TYR A 147 5.79 -5.56 -14.77
CA TYR A 147 5.31 -6.84 -15.30
C TYR A 147 5.37 -6.95 -16.84
N GLY A 148 5.33 -5.84 -17.55
CA GLY A 148 5.60 -5.77 -18.97
C GLY A 148 7.09 -5.78 -19.28
N LEU A 149 7.80 -4.76 -18.84
CA LEU A 149 9.24 -4.64 -19.02
C LEU A 149 10.06 -5.46 -18.03
N LYS A 150 9.44 -5.96 -16.95
CA LYS A 150 10.06 -6.79 -15.90
C LYS A 150 11.26 -6.09 -15.25
N LEU A 151 11.19 -4.77 -15.09
CA LEU A 151 12.23 -4.03 -14.39
C LEU A 151 12.33 -4.50 -12.94
N ARG A 152 13.54 -4.52 -12.43
CA ARG A 152 13.82 -4.95 -11.06
C ARG A 152 14.76 -3.96 -10.40
N ARG A 153 14.46 -3.61 -9.16
CA ARG A 153 15.41 -2.89 -8.32
C ARG A 153 16.68 -3.70 -8.15
N ARG A 154 17.85 -3.05 -8.17
CA ARG A 154 19.11 -3.72 -7.83
C ARG A 154 19.01 -4.25 -6.42
N PHE A 155 19.37 -5.51 -6.26
CA PHE A 155 19.39 -6.16 -4.96
C PHE A 155 20.57 -5.57 -4.16
N GLU A 156 20.24 -4.84 -3.11
CA GLU A 156 21.19 -4.43 -2.09
C GLU A 156 21.13 -5.48 -0.99
N ASN A 157 22.31 -5.96 -0.55
CA ASN A 157 22.39 -7.05 0.43
C ASN A 157 22.13 -6.52 1.87
N GLU A 158 21.11 -5.68 2.02
CA GLU A 158 20.68 -5.09 3.28
C GLU A 158 19.40 -5.76 3.76
N PHE A 159 19.30 -5.90 5.08
CA PHE A 159 18.09 -6.41 5.71
C PHE A 159 17.01 -5.31 5.72
N ASP A 160 16.02 -5.46 4.88
CA ASP A 160 14.94 -4.50 4.70
C ASP A 160 13.60 -4.94 5.34
N VAL A 161 12.60 -4.08 5.24
CA VAL A 161 11.23 -4.33 5.76
C VAL A 161 10.58 -5.53 5.08
N ILE A 162 10.88 -5.78 3.80
CA ILE A 162 10.34 -6.91 3.02
C ILE A 162 10.92 -8.21 3.57
N GLN A 163 12.20 -8.25 3.85
CA GLN A 163 12.87 -9.42 4.42
C GLN A 163 12.37 -9.72 5.83
N ALA A 164 12.12 -8.68 6.64
CA ALA A 164 11.48 -8.83 7.95
C ALA A 164 10.09 -9.44 7.82
N GLY A 165 9.25 -8.97 6.90
CA GLY A 165 7.94 -9.53 6.57
C GLY A 165 8.05 -11.01 6.19
N ASN A 166 8.94 -11.35 5.25
CA ASN A 166 9.17 -12.73 4.82
C ASN A 166 9.60 -13.64 5.98
N TYR A 167 10.39 -13.14 6.93
CA TYR A 167 10.79 -13.91 8.11
C TYR A 167 9.60 -14.25 9.00
N PHE A 168 8.65 -13.35 9.19
CA PHE A 168 7.40 -13.61 9.92
C PHE A 168 6.57 -14.68 9.23
N HIS A 169 6.28 -14.51 7.93
CA HIS A 169 5.49 -15.46 7.16
C HIS A 169 6.11 -16.86 7.23
N GLU A 170 7.40 -16.98 6.98
CA GLU A 170 8.09 -18.26 6.99
C GLU A 170 8.13 -18.89 8.40
N THR A 171 8.30 -18.09 9.47
CA THR A 171 8.26 -18.61 10.84
C THR A 171 6.90 -19.22 11.16
N PHE A 172 5.81 -18.53 10.83
CA PHE A 172 4.45 -19.03 11.11
C PHE A 172 4.05 -20.16 10.19
N ASP A 173 4.47 -20.14 8.94
CA ASP A 173 4.25 -21.25 8.00
C ASP A 173 4.88 -22.56 8.53
N ARG A 174 6.16 -22.51 8.88
CA ARG A 174 6.88 -23.66 9.42
C ARG A 174 6.31 -24.12 10.75
N LEU A 175 5.84 -23.20 11.59
CA LEU A 175 5.16 -23.52 12.85
C LEU A 175 3.86 -24.29 12.58
N VAL A 176 2.99 -23.78 11.71
CA VAL A 176 1.71 -24.44 11.35
C VAL A 176 1.95 -25.81 10.74
N LYS A 177 2.86 -25.93 9.78
CA LYS A 177 3.22 -27.21 9.16
C LYS A 177 3.73 -28.21 10.18
N LYS A 178 4.53 -27.77 11.16
CA LYS A 178 5.06 -28.63 12.23
C LYS A 178 3.96 -29.10 13.18
N LEU A 179 3.06 -28.18 13.59
CA LEU A 179 1.89 -28.52 14.42
C LEU A 179 1.00 -29.54 13.72
N ASN A 180 0.65 -29.30 12.45
CA ASN A 180 -0.18 -30.23 11.67
C ASN A 180 0.49 -31.60 11.49
N LYS A 181 1.80 -31.63 11.24
CA LYS A 181 2.55 -32.92 11.11
C LYS A 181 2.59 -33.70 12.41
N GLN A 182 2.63 -33.03 13.55
CA GLN A 182 2.66 -33.66 14.88
C GLN A 182 1.25 -33.90 15.43
N HIS A 183 0.19 -33.51 14.72
CA HIS A 183 -1.21 -33.57 15.18
C HIS A 183 -1.39 -32.87 16.55
N THR A 184 -0.68 -31.77 16.78
CA THR A 184 -0.67 -31.03 18.03
C THR A 184 -1.45 -29.74 17.88
N ASP A 185 -2.37 -29.47 18.80
CA ASP A 185 -3.05 -28.16 18.85
C ASP A 185 -2.16 -27.12 19.54
N LEU A 186 -1.99 -25.97 18.91
CA LEU A 186 -1.24 -24.85 19.50
C LEU A 186 -1.84 -24.41 20.84
N ALA A 187 -3.17 -24.53 21.03
CA ALA A 187 -3.85 -24.17 22.27
C ALA A 187 -3.41 -25.01 23.47
N ASP A 188 -3.02 -26.28 23.23
CA ASP A 188 -2.64 -27.24 24.25
C ASP A 188 -1.18 -27.13 24.69
N LEU A 189 -0.33 -26.50 23.89
CA LEU A 189 1.08 -26.34 24.22
C LEU A 189 1.29 -25.48 25.48
N SER A 190 2.20 -25.89 26.32
CA SER A 190 2.75 -25.00 27.37
C SER A 190 3.57 -23.87 26.74
N SER A 191 3.86 -22.84 27.52
CA SER A 191 4.73 -21.73 27.06
C SER A 191 6.14 -22.22 26.73
N ILE A 192 6.64 -23.21 27.44
CA ILE A 192 7.99 -23.78 27.23
C ILE A 192 8.03 -24.58 25.92
N GLU A 193 7.06 -25.45 25.70
CA GLU A 193 6.96 -26.25 24.47
C GLU A 193 6.83 -25.37 23.22
N LEU A 194 6.01 -24.32 23.29
CA LEU A 194 5.87 -23.36 22.21
C LEU A 194 7.21 -22.68 21.87
N GLU A 195 7.95 -22.19 22.89
CA GLU A 195 9.25 -21.58 22.65
C GLU A 195 10.29 -22.57 22.11
N GLN A 196 10.29 -23.81 22.58
CA GLN A 196 11.15 -24.86 22.03
C GLN A 196 10.83 -25.13 20.57
N MET A 197 9.55 -25.17 20.20
CA MET A 197 9.10 -25.37 18.84
C MET A 197 9.50 -24.19 17.94
N LEU A 198 9.27 -22.96 18.37
CA LEU A 198 9.69 -21.74 17.68
C LEU A 198 11.20 -21.67 17.48
N ASN A 199 11.97 -21.95 18.52
CA ASN A 199 13.43 -21.94 18.43
C ASN A 199 13.94 -23.01 17.44
N SER A 200 13.32 -24.19 17.40
CA SER A 200 13.68 -25.22 16.43
C SER A 200 13.42 -24.78 14.99
N VAL A 201 12.30 -24.08 14.75
CA VAL A 201 11.96 -23.52 13.42
C VAL A 201 12.97 -22.44 13.03
N ARG A 202 13.21 -21.48 13.91
CA ARG A 202 14.10 -20.34 13.67
C ARG A 202 15.54 -20.74 13.41
N ASN A 203 16.05 -21.72 14.16
CA ASN A 203 17.42 -22.23 13.97
C ASN A 203 17.59 -22.80 12.55
N VAL A 204 16.65 -23.64 12.12
CA VAL A 204 16.67 -24.18 10.75
C VAL A 204 16.62 -23.05 9.72
N MET A 205 15.75 -22.04 9.90
CA MET A 205 15.66 -20.92 8.97
C MET A 205 16.96 -20.11 8.89
N LYS A 206 17.62 -19.88 10.04
CA LYS A 206 18.87 -19.11 10.10
C LYS A 206 20.05 -19.82 9.46
N ASP A 207 20.04 -21.15 9.47
CA ASP A 207 21.07 -21.98 8.88
C ASP A 207 20.85 -22.19 7.36
N GLU A 208 19.66 -21.87 6.84
CA GLU A 208 19.29 -22.07 5.46
C GLU A 208 19.40 -20.78 4.61
N GLY A 209 19.95 -20.93 3.39
CA GLY A 209 19.82 -19.98 2.28
C GLY A 209 20.16 -18.53 2.60
N LYS A 210 19.22 -17.64 2.28
CA LYS A 210 19.39 -16.17 2.38
C LYS A 210 19.64 -15.64 3.78
N TYR A 211 19.08 -16.27 4.81
CA TYR A 211 19.25 -15.80 6.18
C TYR A 211 20.63 -16.09 6.74
N SER A 212 21.28 -17.20 6.34
CA SER A 212 22.64 -17.52 6.79
C SER A 212 23.66 -16.47 6.36
N GLN A 213 23.51 -15.89 5.17
CA GLN A 213 24.38 -14.83 4.68
C GLN A 213 24.19 -13.52 5.47
N LEU A 214 22.95 -13.18 5.82
CA LEU A 214 22.62 -11.99 6.59
C LEU A 214 23.10 -12.08 8.04
N MET A 215 23.20 -13.29 8.59
CA MET A 215 23.68 -13.53 9.97
C MET A 215 25.18 -13.25 10.18
N ASN A 216 25.95 -13.00 9.12
CA ASN A 216 27.36 -12.64 9.25
C ASN A 216 27.56 -11.20 9.77
N ASP A 217 26.56 -10.33 9.66
CA ASP A 217 26.61 -8.96 10.17
C ASP A 217 26.04 -8.86 11.58
N PRO A 218 26.77 -8.26 12.58
CA PRO A 218 26.30 -8.09 13.94
C PRO A 218 25.01 -7.29 14.10
N PHE A 219 24.78 -6.29 13.23
CA PHE A 219 23.55 -5.50 13.24
C PHE A 219 22.35 -6.36 12.82
N ASN A 220 22.51 -7.15 11.76
CA ASN A 220 21.47 -8.09 11.35
C ASN A 220 21.17 -9.14 12.42
N GLN A 221 22.19 -9.66 13.11
CA GLN A 221 21.98 -10.56 14.25
C GLN A 221 21.10 -9.94 15.34
N TYR A 222 21.31 -8.64 15.64
CA TYR A 222 20.44 -7.91 16.56
C TYR A 222 19.02 -7.78 16.03
N LEU A 223 18.84 -7.45 14.74
CA LEU A 223 17.51 -7.39 14.12
C LEU A 223 16.80 -8.73 14.21
N PHE A 224 17.46 -9.85 13.89
CA PHE A 224 16.87 -11.18 14.02
C PHE A 224 16.45 -11.49 15.47
N LYS A 225 17.21 -11.08 16.49
CA LYS A 225 16.78 -11.21 17.89
C LYS A 225 15.49 -10.42 18.17
N CYS A 226 15.36 -9.23 17.60
CA CYS A 226 14.14 -8.43 17.72
C CYS A 226 12.95 -9.10 17.03
N LEU A 227 13.16 -9.69 15.85
CA LEU A 227 12.14 -10.46 15.13
C LEU A 227 11.75 -11.72 15.88
N ASP A 228 12.71 -12.47 16.42
CA ASP A 228 12.44 -13.64 17.25
C ASP A 228 11.56 -13.29 18.44
N HIS A 229 11.88 -12.20 19.13
CA HIS A 229 11.07 -11.73 20.26
C HIS A 229 9.64 -11.34 19.83
N THR A 230 9.51 -10.70 18.66
CA THR A 230 8.20 -10.31 18.13
C THR A 230 7.39 -11.52 17.71
N THR A 231 8.00 -12.50 17.01
CA THR A 231 7.33 -13.74 16.61
C THR A 231 6.92 -14.58 17.83
N SER A 232 7.73 -14.62 18.90
CA SER A 232 7.35 -15.24 20.18
C SER A 232 6.10 -14.60 20.76
N LYS A 233 6.08 -13.27 20.89
CA LYS A 233 4.89 -12.55 21.40
C LYS A 233 3.63 -12.83 20.59
N VAL A 234 3.72 -12.78 19.26
CA VAL A 234 2.58 -13.06 18.38
C VAL A 234 2.11 -14.52 18.55
N ALA A 235 3.02 -15.48 18.60
CA ALA A 235 2.68 -16.90 18.78
C ALA A 235 2.03 -17.17 20.15
N HIS A 236 2.53 -16.56 21.23
CA HIS A 236 1.91 -16.68 22.56
C HIS A 236 0.54 -16.04 22.63
N ASN A 237 0.34 -14.89 21.96
CA ASN A 237 -0.96 -14.26 21.87
C ASN A 237 -1.93 -15.12 21.05
N TRP A 238 -1.46 -15.66 19.92
CA TRP A 238 -2.23 -16.56 19.09
C TRP A 238 -2.66 -17.82 19.87
N ARG A 239 -1.72 -18.48 20.55
CA ARG A 239 -2.05 -19.61 21.43
C ARG A 239 -3.15 -19.29 22.45
N ARG A 240 -3.13 -18.09 23.01
CA ARG A 240 -4.15 -17.63 23.96
C ARG A 240 -5.50 -17.41 23.28
N SER A 241 -5.51 -16.77 22.12
CA SER A 241 -6.71 -16.51 21.35
C SER A 241 -7.41 -17.81 20.93
N LEU A 242 -6.65 -18.88 20.67
CA LEU A 242 -7.23 -20.18 20.28
C LEU A 242 -8.03 -20.86 21.39
N LYS A 243 -7.98 -20.38 22.64
CA LYS A 243 -8.84 -20.85 23.73
C LYS A 243 -10.26 -20.29 23.65
N GLU A 244 -10.43 -19.18 22.94
CA GLU A 244 -11.69 -18.47 22.81
C GLU A 244 -12.40 -18.80 21.47
N THR A 245 -11.82 -19.67 20.64
CA THR A 245 -12.37 -20.03 19.32
C THR A 245 -12.10 -21.51 18.99
N PRO A 246 -13.03 -22.19 18.30
CA PRO A 246 -12.80 -23.53 17.74
C PRO A 246 -11.96 -23.53 16.46
N LEU A 247 -11.74 -22.37 15.85
CA LEU A 247 -10.99 -22.24 14.60
C LEU A 247 -9.52 -22.64 14.77
N ARG A 248 -9.01 -23.46 13.86
CA ARG A 248 -7.62 -23.95 13.86
C ARG A 248 -6.96 -23.74 12.52
N ALA A 249 -5.70 -23.32 12.52
CA ALA A 249 -4.90 -23.19 11.32
C ALA A 249 -4.69 -24.55 10.64
N LYS A 250 -5.42 -24.80 9.58
CA LYS A 250 -5.31 -26.03 8.79
C LYS A 250 -4.32 -25.88 7.66
N TYR A 251 -4.27 -24.71 7.03
CA TYR A 251 -3.39 -24.44 5.91
C TYR A 251 -2.60 -23.17 6.16
N SER A 252 -1.34 -23.21 5.73
CA SER A 252 -0.41 -22.08 5.79
C SER A 252 0.33 -21.98 4.47
N GLU A 253 0.54 -20.76 3.98
CA GLU A 253 1.17 -20.49 2.68
C GLU A 253 0.52 -21.33 1.56
N LEU A 254 -0.82 -21.37 1.56
CA LEU A 254 -1.62 -22.21 0.66
C LEU A 254 -1.67 -21.59 -0.73
N SER A 255 -0.93 -22.19 -1.67
CA SER A 255 -0.90 -21.76 -3.06
C SER A 255 -2.16 -22.18 -3.81
N PHE A 256 -2.64 -21.29 -4.69
CA PHE A 256 -3.72 -21.57 -5.62
C PHE A 256 -3.37 -21.08 -7.03
N GLY A 257 -3.94 -21.70 -8.05
CA GLY A 257 -3.74 -21.36 -9.46
C GLY A 257 -3.41 -22.57 -10.33
N LEU A 258 -2.85 -22.30 -11.49
CA LEU A 258 -2.50 -23.34 -12.47
C LEU A 258 -1.44 -24.31 -11.89
N GLY A 259 -1.76 -25.61 -11.91
CA GLY A 259 -0.88 -26.65 -11.41
C GLY A 259 -0.93 -26.89 -9.89
N GLU A 260 -1.66 -26.06 -9.16
CA GLU A 260 -1.86 -26.21 -7.71
C GLU A 260 -3.07 -27.09 -7.39
N LYS A 261 -3.13 -27.61 -6.15
CA LYS A 261 -4.27 -28.39 -5.67
C LYS A 261 -5.55 -27.56 -5.56
N ILE A 262 -5.39 -26.29 -5.22
CA ILE A 262 -6.46 -25.29 -5.16
C ILE A 262 -6.53 -24.59 -6.51
N LYS A 263 -7.70 -24.64 -7.12
CA LYS A 263 -7.93 -23.94 -8.38
C LYS A 263 -7.98 -22.43 -8.14
N GLY A 264 -7.25 -21.67 -8.94
CA GLY A 264 -7.42 -20.23 -9.00
C GLY A 264 -8.68 -19.83 -9.74
N LEU A 265 -8.94 -18.54 -9.76
CA LEU A 265 -10.03 -17.99 -10.58
C LEU A 265 -9.60 -17.99 -12.04
N SER A 266 -10.36 -18.69 -12.89
CA SER A 266 -10.17 -18.69 -14.35
C SER A 266 -11.38 -18.03 -15.00
N LEU A 267 -11.22 -16.75 -15.39
CA LEU A 267 -12.32 -15.92 -15.87
C LEU A 267 -12.14 -15.57 -17.35
N LYS A 268 -13.24 -15.60 -18.10
CA LYS A 268 -13.25 -15.09 -19.48
C LYS A 268 -13.13 -13.57 -19.45
N VAL A 269 -12.22 -13.04 -20.24
CA VAL A 269 -12.02 -11.59 -20.38
C VAL A 269 -12.86 -11.10 -21.55
N PRO A 270 -13.72 -10.07 -21.35
CA PRO A 270 -14.44 -9.45 -22.43
C PRO A 270 -13.45 -8.68 -23.32
N ASP A 271 -13.28 -9.11 -24.53
CA ASP A 271 -12.43 -8.46 -25.51
C ASP A 271 -13.08 -8.40 -26.90
N ILE A 272 -12.42 -7.75 -27.83
CA ILE A 272 -12.89 -7.60 -29.21
C ILE A 272 -12.86 -8.95 -29.95
N SER A 273 -11.97 -9.87 -29.58
CA SER A 273 -11.83 -11.18 -30.20
C SER A 273 -12.57 -12.31 -29.46
N GLY A 274 -12.98 -12.09 -28.21
CA GLY A 274 -13.88 -12.97 -27.46
C GLY A 274 -13.30 -14.27 -26.91
N GLN A 275 -11.99 -14.46 -26.86
CA GLN A 275 -11.38 -15.75 -26.49
C GLN A 275 -10.31 -15.69 -25.37
N HIS A 276 -10.02 -14.50 -24.84
CA HIS A 276 -8.99 -14.36 -23.80
C HIS A 276 -9.50 -14.75 -22.42
N LYS A 277 -8.58 -15.25 -21.58
CA LYS A 277 -8.84 -15.59 -20.18
C LYS A 277 -7.81 -14.93 -19.26
N VAL A 278 -8.22 -14.68 -18.04
CA VAL A 278 -7.30 -14.45 -16.93
C VAL A 278 -7.32 -15.65 -16.00
N ASP A 279 -6.14 -16.18 -15.72
CA ASP A 279 -5.92 -17.22 -14.72
C ASP A 279 -5.24 -16.58 -13.51
N LEU A 280 -5.98 -16.44 -12.41
CA LEU A 280 -5.49 -15.85 -11.19
C LEU A 280 -4.76 -16.89 -10.34
N ARG A 281 -3.58 -16.52 -9.89
CA ARG A 281 -2.76 -17.32 -8.95
C ARG A 281 -2.43 -16.51 -7.72
N GLY A 282 -2.13 -17.19 -6.65
CA GLY A 282 -1.73 -16.52 -5.41
C GLY A 282 -1.41 -17.49 -4.31
N LYS A 283 -1.30 -16.94 -3.12
CA LYS A 283 -1.01 -17.71 -1.92
C LYS A 283 -1.70 -17.06 -0.74
N MET A 284 -2.47 -17.85 0.00
CA MET A 284 -3.11 -17.43 1.25
C MET A 284 -2.16 -17.73 2.40
N ASP A 285 -1.86 -16.73 3.22
CA ASP A 285 -0.90 -16.89 4.32
C ASP A 285 -1.36 -17.93 5.33
N ARG A 286 -2.65 -17.90 5.72
CA ARG A 286 -3.25 -18.86 6.62
C ARG A 286 -4.76 -19.03 6.36
N VAL A 287 -5.23 -20.27 6.36
CA VAL A 287 -6.65 -20.61 6.37
C VAL A 287 -6.96 -21.38 7.64
N ASP A 288 -7.86 -20.84 8.44
CA ASP A 288 -8.34 -21.47 9.67
C ASP A 288 -9.71 -22.08 9.41
N LEU A 289 -9.91 -23.32 9.88
CA LEU A 289 -11.17 -24.06 9.76
C LEU A 289 -11.65 -24.55 11.13
N ALA A 290 -12.97 -24.60 11.30
CA ALA A 290 -13.63 -25.31 12.39
C ALA A 290 -14.75 -26.17 11.83
N ASN A 291 -14.81 -27.44 12.25
CA ASN A 291 -15.83 -28.38 11.83
C ASN A 291 -16.93 -28.48 12.88
N PHE A 292 -18.17 -28.32 12.46
CA PHE A 292 -19.38 -28.49 13.27
C PHE A 292 -20.15 -29.71 12.75
N ASN A 293 -19.70 -30.92 13.14
CA ASN A 293 -20.22 -32.20 12.63
C ASN A 293 -21.72 -32.40 12.91
N ASP A 294 -22.24 -31.77 13.95
CA ASP A 294 -23.68 -31.77 14.31
C ASP A 294 -24.53 -30.92 13.36
N LYS A 295 -23.91 -30.04 12.59
CA LYS A 295 -24.56 -29.13 11.64
C LYS A 295 -24.17 -29.40 10.17
N ASP A 296 -23.36 -30.43 9.89
CA ASP A 296 -22.77 -30.66 8.55
C ASP A 296 -22.17 -29.36 7.94
N GLN A 297 -21.41 -28.65 8.77
CA GLN A 297 -20.89 -27.31 8.46
C GLN A 297 -19.41 -27.18 8.79
N VAL A 298 -18.67 -26.50 7.90
CA VAL A 298 -17.28 -26.09 8.12
C VAL A 298 -17.22 -24.57 8.09
N LEU A 299 -16.82 -23.96 9.19
CA LEU A 299 -16.54 -22.53 9.27
C LEU A 299 -15.13 -22.25 8.80
N ALA A 300 -14.97 -21.23 7.95
CA ALA A 300 -13.68 -20.85 7.37
C ALA A 300 -13.37 -19.36 7.52
N GLN A 301 -12.11 -19.06 7.80
CA GLN A 301 -11.56 -17.70 7.72
C GLN A 301 -10.19 -17.69 7.05
N VAL A 302 -9.88 -16.59 6.36
CA VAL A 302 -8.54 -16.32 5.82
C VAL A 302 -7.85 -15.26 6.65
N ILE A 303 -6.59 -15.50 6.97
CA ILE A 303 -5.74 -14.55 7.69
C ILE A 303 -4.54 -14.19 6.82
N ASP A 304 -4.30 -12.90 6.66
CA ASP A 304 -3.16 -12.33 5.96
C ASP A 304 -2.29 -11.53 6.95
N TYR A 305 -1.01 -11.84 7.01
CA TYR A 305 -0.08 -11.20 7.93
C TYR A 305 0.43 -9.86 7.38
N LYS A 306 0.34 -8.80 8.17
CA LYS A 306 0.83 -7.46 7.76
C LYS A 306 1.82 -6.90 8.79
N SER A 307 2.90 -6.33 8.29
CA SER A 307 3.91 -5.66 9.12
C SER A 307 3.40 -4.35 9.75
N SER A 308 2.35 -3.74 9.22
CA SER A 308 1.73 -2.52 9.75
C SER A 308 0.22 -2.69 9.90
N ALA A 309 -0.40 -1.85 10.73
CA ALA A 309 -1.85 -1.88 10.92
C ALA A 309 -2.56 -1.58 9.59
N LYS A 310 -3.32 -2.57 9.10
CA LYS A 310 -4.13 -2.46 7.88
C LYS A 310 -5.59 -2.78 8.23
N LYS A 311 -6.51 -2.10 7.55
CA LYS A 311 -7.94 -2.35 7.65
C LYS A 311 -8.48 -2.58 6.24
N PHE A 312 -9.49 -3.41 6.12
CA PHE A 312 -10.25 -3.48 4.88
C PHE A 312 -10.97 -2.14 4.67
N ASP A 313 -10.93 -1.64 3.46
CA ASP A 313 -11.54 -0.37 3.05
C ASP A 313 -12.35 -0.63 1.78
N LEU A 314 -13.67 -0.51 1.90
CA LEU A 314 -14.60 -0.79 0.82
C LEU A 314 -14.40 0.17 -0.38
N GLY A 315 -14.03 1.44 -0.10
CA GLY A 315 -13.72 2.40 -1.15
C GLY A 315 -12.48 2.03 -1.94
N MET A 316 -11.44 1.52 -1.28
CA MET A 316 -10.25 1.00 -1.94
C MET A 316 -10.56 -0.26 -2.75
N PHE A 317 -11.38 -1.17 -2.20
CA PHE A 317 -11.84 -2.36 -2.91
C PHE A 317 -12.64 -1.98 -4.16
N TYR A 318 -13.62 -1.09 -4.04
CA TYR A 318 -14.46 -0.62 -5.16
C TYR A 318 -13.63 -0.06 -6.32
N ASN A 319 -12.47 0.53 -6.04
CA ASN A 319 -11.54 1.05 -7.04
C ASN A 319 -10.42 0.06 -7.42
N GLY A 320 -10.52 -1.21 -7.06
CA GLY A 320 -9.57 -2.26 -7.46
C GLY A 320 -8.23 -2.27 -6.71
N ILE A 321 -8.07 -1.47 -5.64
CA ILE A 321 -6.79 -1.29 -4.93
C ILE A 321 -6.67 -2.20 -3.69
N ALA A 322 -7.74 -2.89 -3.29
CA ALA A 322 -7.76 -3.78 -2.13
C ALA A 322 -8.56 -5.05 -2.43
N LEU A 323 -8.19 -5.76 -3.50
CA LEU A 323 -8.88 -6.96 -3.98
C LEU A 323 -8.59 -8.20 -3.11
N GLN A 324 -7.42 -8.25 -2.49
CA GLN A 324 -6.84 -9.45 -1.88
C GLN A 324 -7.81 -10.21 -0.96
N MET A 325 -8.52 -9.52 -0.06
CA MET A 325 -9.42 -10.15 0.91
C MET A 325 -10.62 -10.82 0.23
N VAL A 326 -11.24 -10.14 -0.72
CA VAL A 326 -12.43 -10.63 -1.41
C VAL A 326 -12.06 -11.73 -2.38
N SER A 327 -10.97 -11.58 -3.15
CA SER A 327 -10.45 -12.63 -4.03
C SER A 327 -10.11 -13.92 -3.28
N TYR A 328 -9.60 -13.83 -2.05
CA TYR A 328 -9.32 -15.03 -1.25
C TYR A 328 -10.60 -15.73 -0.79
N LEU A 329 -11.64 -14.97 -0.44
CA LEU A 329 -12.97 -15.54 -0.14
C LEU A 329 -13.58 -16.19 -1.37
N ASP A 330 -13.43 -15.58 -2.56
CA ASP A 330 -13.91 -16.16 -3.81
C ASP A 330 -13.21 -17.50 -4.13
N VAL A 331 -11.88 -17.56 -3.94
CA VAL A 331 -11.12 -18.82 -4.11
C VAL A 331 -11.59 -19.89 -3.11
N LEU A 332 -11.88 -19.53 -1.85
CA LEU A 332 -12.43 -20.47 -0.87
C LEU A 332 -13.78 -21.02 -1.34
N THR A 333 -14.70 -20.14 -1.75
CA THR A 333 -16.05 -20.50 -2.17
C THR A 333 -16.03 -21.42 -3.39
N LYS A 334 -15.18 -21.14 -4.37
CA LYS A 334 -15.05 -21.96 -5.59
C LYS A 334 -14.31 -23.27 -5.39
N ASN A 335 -13.71 -23.47 -4.23
CA ASN A 335 -13.05 -24.70 -3.82
C ASN A 335 -13.68 -25.30 -2.55
N ASP A 336 -14.96 -25.07 -2.32
CA ASP A 336 -15.72 -25.53 -1.15
C ASP A 336 -15.52 -27.02 -0.83
N GLN A 337 -15.57 -27.86 -1.85
CA GLN A 337 -15.34 -29.32 -1.71
C GLN A 337 -13.96 -29.68 -1.16
N PHE A 338 -12.94 -28.86 -1.46
CA PHE A 338 -11.61 -29.08 -0.90
C PHE A 338 -11.56 -28.77 0.60
N PHE A 339 -12.24 -27.69 1.02
CA PHE A 339 -12.21 -27.21 2.40
C PHE A 339 -13.22 -27.90 3.30
N ALA A 340 -14.42 -28.16 2.80
CA ALA A 340 -15.55 -28.68 3.57
C ALA A 340 -15.97 -30.10 3.16
N GLY A 341 -15.46 -30.65 2.06
CA GLY A 341 -15.83 -31.98 1.59
C GLY A 341 -17.28 -32.06 1.14
N LYS A 342 -18.15 -32.71 1.93
CA LYS A 342 -19.59 -32.79 1.68
C LYS A 342 -20.39 -31.80 2.50
N ASP A 343 -19.75 -31.17 3.49
CA ASP A 343 -20.41 -30.23 4.41
C ASP A 343 -20.53 -28.84 3.76
N ARG A 344 -21.38 -28.02 4.31
CA ARG A 344 -21.53 -26.63 3.86
C ARG A 344 -20.32 -25.81 4.31
N LEU A 345 -19.68 -25.12 3.38
CA LEU A 345 -18.66 -24.10 3.71
C LEU A 345 -19.35 -22.81 4.11
N SER A 346 -19.11 -22.33 5.32
CA SER A 346 -19.59 -21.05 5.83
C SER A 346 -18.42 -20.09 6.01
N LEU A 347 -18.53 -18.88 5.45
CA LEU A 347 -17.49 -17.89 5.50
C LEU A 347 -17.65 -16.99 6.74
N LEU A 348 -16.69 -17.03 7.65
CA LEU A 348 -16.60 -16.05 8.73
C LEU A 348 -16.05 -14.71 8.20
N GLY A 349 -15.04 -14.78 7.33
CA GLY A 349 -14.45 -13.59 6.73
C GLY A 349 -12.99 -13.70 6.34
N ALA A 350 -12.41 -12.57 5.99
CA ALA A 350 -11.00 -12.41 5.67
C ALA A 350 -10.39 -11.26 6.47
N PHE A 351 -9.22 -11.50 7.07
CA PHE A 351 -8.69 -10.62 8.09
C PHE A 351 -7.20 -10.36 7.91
N TYR A 352 -6.81 -9.15 8.27
CA TYR A 352 -5.42 -8.79 8.51
C TYR A 352 -5.05 -9.06 9.96
N GLN A 353 -3.90 -9.68 10.16
CA GLN A 353 -3.26 -9.83 11.45
C GLN A 353 -1.97 -9.04 11.47
N THR A 354 -1.92 -7.98 12.28
CA THR A 354 -0.72 -7.15 12.40
C THR A 354 0.33 -7.87 13.25
N VAL A 355 1.53 -8.03 12.71
CA VAL A 355 2.66 -8.72 13.36
C VAL A 355 3.74 -7.78 13.91
N THR A 356 3.48 -6.47 13.92
CA THR A 356 4.41 -5.50 14.48
C THR A 356 4.22 -5.26 15.97
N ARG A 357 5.28 -4.77 16.60
CA ARG A 357 5.27 -4.25 17.96
C ARG A 357 4.36 -3.03 17.99
N GLN A 358 3.15 -3.15 18.49
CA GLN A 358 2.38 -1.99 18.92
C GLN A 358 3.14 -1.36 20.07
N LEU A 359 3.83 -0.27 19.79
CA LEU A 359 4.28 0.65 20.82
C LEU A 359 2.99 1.32 21.34
N GLU A 360 2.43 0.79 22.41
CA GLU A 360 1.41 1.53 23.16
C GLU A 360 2.04 2.88 23.53
N ARG A 361 1.42 3.97 23.07
CA ARG A 361 1.73 5.29 23.62
C ARG A 361 1.31 5.26 25.08
N LEU A 362 2.25 4.96 25.94
CA LEU A 362 2.09 5.08 27.37
C LEU A 362 1.77 6.56 27.64
N ASN A 363 0.52 6.85 27.98
CA ASN A 363 0.18 8.15 28.57
C ASN A 363 0.93 8.25 29.89
N SER A 364 2.08 8.91 29.86
CA SER A 364 3.09 8.95 30.93
C SER A 364 2.51 9.31 32.30
N ASN A 365 1.43 10.08 32.35
CA ASN A 365 0.82 10.55 33.59
C ASN A 365 -0.04 9.51 34.34
N LYS A 366 -0.42 8.40 33.69
CA LYS A 366 -1.26 7.35 34.32
C LYS A 366 -0.49 6.09 34.72
N LEU A 367 0.72 5.89 34.24
CA LEU A 367 1.45 4.62 34.32
C LEU A 367 2.71 4.67 35.17
N ILE A 368 3.19 5.86 35.50
CA ILE A 368 4.40 6.07 36.31
C ILE A 368 3.96 6.66 37.65
N ASP A 369 4.43 6.09 38.74
CA ASP A 369 4.29 6.67 40.09
C ASP A 369 5.31 7.78 40.35
N SER A 370 5.18 8.46 41.50
CA SER A 370 6.06 9.56 41.90
C SER A 370 7.54 9.15 42.09
N SER A 371 7.84 7.85 42.08
CA SER A 371 9.20 7.28 42.17
C SER A 371 9.75 6.80 40.84
N LEU A 372 9.09 7.17 39.71
CA LEU A 372 9.42 6.75 38.32
C LEU A 372 9.32 5.23 38.09
N ASN A 373 8.61 4.49 38.92
CA ASN A 373 8.33 3.09 38.73
C ASN A 373 7.00 2.90 37.98
N LEU A 374 6.93 1.88 37.11
CA LEU A 374 5.68 1.48 36.48
C LEU A 374 4.66 1.07 37.55
N LYS A 375 3.46 1.65 37.53
CA LYS A 375 2.38 1.26 38.43
C LYS A 375 2.07 -0.23 38.31
N LYS A 376 1.92 -0.94 39.43
CA LYS A 376 1.44 -2.32 39.45
C LYS A 376 0.12 -2.39 38.67
N GLY A 377 0.05 -3.24 37.63
CA GLY A 377 -1.09 -3.33 36.72
C GLY A 377 -0.89 -2.64 35.35
N ALA A 378 0.10 -1.75 35.18
CA ALA A 378 0.42 -1.17 33.88
C ALA A 378 1.02 -2.19 32.88
N THR A 379 1.51 -3.31 33.40
CA THR A 379 2.04 -4.44 32.62
C THR A 379 0.99 -5.50 32.28
N ASP A 380 -0.24 -5.39 32.81
CA ASP A 380 -1.29 -6.40 32.61
C ASP A 380 -2.25 -6.10 31.45
N SER A 381 -2.11 -4.98 30.75
CA SER A 381 -2.73 -4.80 29.42
C SER A 381 -2.00 -5.69 28.44
N LYS A 382 -2.39 -6.97 28.42
CA LYS A 382 -1.88 -7.96 27.46
C LYS A 382 -2.23 -7.46 26.08
N PRO A 383 -1.26 -7.30 25.14
CA PRO A 383 -1.58 -6.93 23.78
C PRO A 383 -2.51 -8.00 23.21
N LYS A 384 -3.74 -7.61 22.88
CA LYS A 384 -4.70 -8.50 22.26
C LYS A 384 -4.31 -8.67 20.79
N LEU A 385 -4.24 -9.92 20.35
CA LEU A 385 -4.14 -10.21 18.94
C LEU A 385 -5.54 -10.04 18.35
N MET A 386 -5.77 -8.94 17.64
CA MET A 386 -7.08 -8.68 17.07
C MET A 386 -7.02 -8.77 15.55
N TYR A 387 -7.94 -9.51 14.99
CA TYR A 387 -8.18 -9.58 13.57
C TYR A 387 -8.96 -8.36 13.10
N THR A 388 -8.52 -7.74 12.01
CA THR A 388 -9.16 -6.57 11.42
C THR A 388 -9.43 -6.83 9.95
N GLY A 389 -10.67 -6.89 9.52
CA GLY A 389 -11.00 -7.24 8.14
C GLY A 389 -12.47 -7.23 7.87
N LEU A 390 -12.87 -7.97 6.86
CA LEU A 390 -14.24 -8.17 6.42
C LEU A 390 -14.84 -9.38 7.16
N ILE A 391 -15.95 -9.20 7.86
CA ILE A 391 -16.55 -10.21 8.74
C ILE A 391 -18.03 -10.45 8.41
N SER A 392 -18.50 -11.69 8.54
CA SER A 392 -19.93 -12.04 8.43
C SER A 392 -20.76 -11.31 9.48
N ASN A 393 -21.97 -10.89 9.13
CA ASN A 393 -22.93 -10.33 10.08
C ASN A 393 -23.97 -11.36 10.58
N ASP A 394 -23.82 -12.62 10.16
CA ASP A 394 -24.68 -13.71 10.62
C ASP A 394 -24.40 -14.00 12.11
N PRO A 395 -25.43 -13.87 12.99
CA PRO A 395 -25.29 -14.12 14.41
C PRO A 395 -24.81 -15.53 14.76
N GLU A 396 -25.24 -16.55 14.03
CA GLU A 396 -24.87 -17.94 14.29
C GLU A 396 -23.38 -18.15 13.98
N ILE A 397 -22.92 -17.65 12.83
CA ILE A 397 -21.50 -17.72 12.43
C ILE A 397 -20.61 -17.00 13.45
N LEU A 398 -21.03 -15.85 13.96
CA LEU A 398 -20.27 -15.08 14.94
C LEU A 398 -20.13 -15.82 16.28
N VAL A 399 -21.21 -16.43 16.77
CA VAL A 399 -21.23 -17.21 18.01
C VAL A 399 -20.40 -18.49 17.84
N GLU A 400 -20.51 -19.16 16.69
CA GLU A 400 -19.67 -20.33 16.38
C GLU A 400 -18.18 -19.98 16.36
N ALA A 401 -17.81 -18.80 15.83
CA ALA A 401 -16.43 -18.34 15.78
C ALA A 401 -15.86 -17.95 17.16
N GLU A 402 -16.68 -17.33 18.01
CA GLU A 402 -16.32 -16.88 19.37
C GLU A 402 -17.50 -17.10 20.31
N PRO A 403 -17.59 -18.28 20.95
CA PRO A 403 -18.75 -18.66 21.80
C PRO A 403 -19.04 -17.69 22.95
N LEU A 404 -18.04 -16.96 23.44
CA LEU A 404 -18.25 -15.92 24.48
C LEU A 404 -19.18 -14.78 24.02
N LEU A 405 -19.43 -14.64 22.74
CA LEU A 405 -20.37 -13.66 22.20
C LEU A 405 -21.83 -13.99 22.53
N ASP A 406 -22.17 -15.26 22.78
CA ASP A 406 -23.55 -15.68 23.18
C ASP A 406 -23.77 -15.47 24.68
N ASP A 407 -22.76 -15.78 25.49
CA ASP A 407 -22.90 -15.89 26.95
C ASP A 407 -22.85 -14.54 27.70
N HIS A 408 -22.33 -13.47 27.07
CA HIS A 408 -22.03 -12.23 27.76
C HIS A 408 -22.66 -10.98 27.13
N PRO A 409 -23.69 -10.39 27.73
CA PRO A 409 -24.20 -9.08 27.29
C PRO A 409 -23.15 -7.97 27.49
N SER A 410 -23.10 -7.05 26.53
CA SER A 410 -22.14 -5.93 26.50
C SER A 410 -20.66 -6.36 26.42
N TYR A 411 -20.39 -7.58 25.94
CA TYR A 411 -19.07 -8.09 25.71
C TYR A 411 -18.45 -7.51 24.43
N SER A 412 -17.17 -7.18 24.46
CA SER A 412 -16.41 -6.80 23.26
C SER A 412 -15.52 -7.97 22.87
N SER A 413 -15.63 -8.42 21.63
CA SER A 413 -14.81 -9.50 21.09
C SER A 413 -13.33 -9.29 21.43
N GLU A 414 -12.68 -10.35 21.84
CA GLU A 414 -11.22 -10.38 22.05
C GLU A 414 -10.47 -10.74 20.78
N LEU A 415 -11.18 -11.24 19.75
CA LEU A 415 -10.61 -11.72 18.49
C LEU A 415 -10.85 -10.74 17.33
N TYR A 416 -12.06 -10.18 17.22
CA TYR A 416 -12.49 -9.42 16.04
C TYR A 416 -12.71 -7.95 16.36
N THR A 417 -11.98 -7.07 15.67
CA THR A 417 -12.03 -5.62 15.92
C THR A 417 -13.40 -5.03 15.57
N GLY A 418 -14.04 -4.44 16.58
CA GLY A 418 -15.31 -3.73 16.42
C GLY A 418 -16.56 -4.59 16.58
N VAL A 419 -16.40 -5.90 16.86
CA VAL A 419 -17.50 -6.81 17.17
C VAL A 419 -17.83 -6.71 18.66
N LYS A 420 -19.11 -6.48 19.00
CA LYS A 420 -19.61 -6.37 20.38
C LYS A 420 -21.03 -6.92 20.49
N THR A 421 -21.36 -7.51 21.62
CA THR A 421 -22.75 -7.82 21.97
C THR A 421 -23.43 -6.59 22.59
N LYS A 422 -24.73 -6.45 22.34
CA LYS A 422 -25.54 -5.38 22.93
C LYS A 422 -26.18 -5.85 24.23
N ALA A 423 -26.42 -4.94 25.17
CA ALA A 423 -27.04 -5.24 26.46
C ALA A 423 -28.46 -5.86 26.33
N ARG A 424 -29.17 -5.57 25.23
CA ARG A 424 -30.55 -6.07 24.94
C ARG A 424 -30.59 -7.17 23.89
N GLY A 425 -29.45 -7.81 23.64
CA GLY A 425 -29.28 -8.83 22.60
C GLY A 425 -28.89 -8.27 21.23
N GLY A 426 -28.33 -9.15 20.40
CA GLY A 426 -27.78 -8.83 19.07
C GLY A 426 -26.39 -8.21 19.10
N PHE A 427 -25.86 -7.91 17.92
CA PHE A 427 -24.48 -7.49 17.72
C PHE A 427 -24.37 -6.02 17.29
N SER A 428 -23.24 -5.42 17.60
CA SER A 428 -22.75 -4.18 17.00
C SER A 428 -21.50 -4.53 16.21
N LEU A 429 -21.52 -4.28 14.90
CA LEU A 429 -20.48 -4.63 13.95
C LEU A 429 -19.90 -3.38 13.30
N PRO A 430 -18.68 -3.43 12.77
CA PRO A 430 -18.13 -2.32 11.98
C PRO A 430 -18.97 -2.13 10.71
N ARG A 431 -19.51 -0.94 10.50
CA ARG A 431 -20.51 -0.65 9.44
C ARG A 431 -20.02 -0.89 8.02
N ASP A 432 -18.74 -0.65 7.79
CA ASP A 432 -18.07 -0.66 6.48
C ASP A 432 -17.31 -1.96 6.20
N ARG A 433 -17.41 -2.95 7.08
CA ARG A 433 -16.58 -4.16 7.05
C ARG A 433 -17.31 -5.40 7.53
N ASN A 434 -18.60 -5.43 7.40
CA ASN A 434 -19.42 -6.64 7.62
C ASN A 434 -20.26 -6.92 6.38
N PHE A 435 -20.69 -8.17 6.23
CA PHE A 435 -21.48 -8.62 5.09
C PHE A 435 -22.51 -9.67 5.52
N SER A 436 -23.67 -9.66 4.86
CA SER A 436 -24.63 -10.76 4.84
C SER A 436 -24.26 -11.80 3.79
N GLU A 437 -24.96 -12.94 3.77
CA GLU A 437 -24.79 -13.96 2.74
C GLU A 437 -25.07 -13.41 1.34
N GLU A 438 -26.05 -12.52 1.18
CA GLU A 438 -26.36 -11.86 -0.10
C GLU A 438 -25.28 -10.82 -0.49
N GLU A 439 -24.81 -10.05 0.48
CA GLU A 439 -23.79 -9.02 0.23
C GLU A 439 -22.44 -9.62 -0.13
N ILE A 440 -22.07 -10.78 0.42
CA ILE A 440 -20.80 -11.41 0.04
C ILE A 440 -20.86 -11.91 -1.41
N GLU A 441 -21.97 -12.44 -1.89
CA GLU A 441 -22.11 -12.85 -3.29
C GLU A 441 -21.91 -11.67 -4.23
N LEU A 442 -22.48 -10.51 -3.93
CA LEU A 442 -22.27 -9.28 -4.70
C LEU A 442 -20.83 -8.81 -4.67
N LEU A 443 -20.14 -8.93 -3.53
CA LEU A 443 -18.72 -8.57 -3.42
C LEU A 443 -17.85 -9.50 -4.28
N LEU A 444 -18.13 -10.81 -4.28
CA LEU A 444 -17.42 -11.79 -5.12
C LEU A 444 -17.66 -11.55 -6.60
N GLU A 445 -18.89 -11.28 -7.02
CA GLU A 445 -19.21 -10.93 -8.42
C GLU A 445 -18.51 -9.64 -8.86
N TYR A 446 -18.45 -8.65 -7.98
CA TYR A 446 -17.78 -7.38 -8.27
C TYR A 446 -16.25 -7.55 -8.32
N ASP A 447 -15.67 -8.38 -7.47
CA ASP A 447 -14.25 -8.75 -7.54
C ASP A 447 -13.91 -9.38 -8.91
N GLU A 448 -14.69 -10.35 -9.34
CA GLU A 448 -14.53 -10.94 -10.68
C GLU A 448 -14.69 -9.91 -11.80
N TYR A 449 -15.63 -8.97 -11.69
CA TYR A 449 -15.79 -7.88 -12.64
C TYR A 449 -14.51 -7.02 -12.72
N LEU A 450 -13.96 -6.61 -11.59
CA LEU A 450 -12.72 -5.84 -11.52
C LEU A 450 -11.53 -6.62 -12.12
N ILE A 451 -11.40 -7.91 -11.80
CA ILE A 451 -10.36 -8.78 -12.37
C ILE A 451 -10.49 -8.83 -13.90
N ARG A 452 -11.70 -9.03 -14.43
CA ARG A 452 -11.94 -9.04 -15.89
C ARG A 452 -11.64 -7.70 -16.53
N GLN A 453 -12.04 -6.60 -15.89
CA GLN A 453 -11.83 -5.24 -16.40
C GLN A 453 -10.33 -4.90 -16.48
N ALA A 454 -9.57 -5.11 -15.40
CA ALA A 454 -8.13 -4.90 -15.43
C ALA A 454 -7.46 -5.76 -16.51
N SER A 455 -7.83 -7.04 -16.58
CA SER A 455 -7.26 -7.98 -17.55
C SER A 455 -7.53 -7.56 -19.00
N SER A 456 -8.73 -7.08 -19.29
CA SER A 456 -9.08 -6.55 -20.62
C SER A 456 -8.22 -5.33 -20.97
N GLN A 457 -8.06 -4.40 -20.05
CA GLN A 457 -7.24 -3.20 -20.27
C GLN A 457 -5.75 -3.55 -20.43
N ILE A 458 -5.22 -4.48 -19.64
CA ILE A 458 -3.83 -4.96 -19.75
C ILE A 458 -3.59 -5.61 -21.12
N LEU A 459 -4.48 -6.50 -21.55
CA LEU A 459 -4.38 -7.19 -22.84
C LEU A 459 -4.63 -6.30 -24.04
N SER A 460 -5.36 -5.19 -23.87
CA SER A 460 -5.48 -4.15 -24.91
C SER A 460 -4.25 -3.24 -24.99
N GLY A 461 -3.30 -3.37 -24.05
CA GLY A 461 -2.08 -2.58 -24.01
C GLY A 461 -2.25 -1.17 -23.42
N LYS A 462 -3.24 -0.99 -22.54
CA LYS A 462 -3.47 0.28 -21.87
C LYS A 462 -2.35 0.60 -20.89
N ILE A 463 -1.75 1.79 -21.06
CA ILE A 463 -0.73 2.35 -20.19
C ILE A 463 -1.07 3.82 -19.94
N GLU A 464 -1.32 4.20 -18.70
CA GLU A 464 -1.66 5.57 -18.33
C GLU A 464 -0.89 5.96 -17.08
N LEU A 465 -0.42 7.20 -17.04
CA LEU A 465 0.15 7.80 -15.83
C LEU A 465 -0.97 8.46 -15.03
N ASN A 466 -1.76 7.65 -14.34
CA ASN A 466 -2.93 8.04 -13.58
C ASN A 466 -2.91 7.45 -12.15
N PRO A 467 -1.87 7.74 -11.35
CA PRO A 467 -1.74 7.16 -10.03
C PRO A 467 -2.95 7.49 -9.15
N TYR A 468 -3.39 6.55 -8.31
CA TYR A 468 -4.48 6.85 -7.38
C TYR A 468 -4.07 7.85 -6.30
N ARG A 469 -5.06 8.61 -5.82
CA ARG A 469 -4.95 9.42 -4.61
C ARG A 469 -6.15 9.21 -3.70
N TYR A 470 -5.89 8.92 -2.44
CA TYR A 470 -6.89 8.73 -1.39
C TYR A 470 -6.72 9.77 -0.30
N GLY A 471 -7.59 10.76 -0.31
CA GLY A 471 -7.46 11.94 0.55
C GLY A 471 -6.18 12.73 0.28
N LYS A 472 -5.67 13.43 1.30
CA LYS A 472 -4.50 14.32 1.13
C LYS A 472 -3.14 13.61 1.27
N ALA A 473 -3.10 12.46 1.96
CA ALA A 473 -1.84 11.88 2.44
C ALA A 473 -1.43 10.58 1.74
N LYS A 474 -2.33 9.90 1.02
CA LYS A 474 -2.06 8.58 0.47
C LYS A 474 -2.23 8.59 -1.05
N ASN A 475 -1.16 8.25 -1.76
CA ASN A 475 -1.18 8.09 -3.21
C ASN A 475 -0.20 6.99 -3.65
N ALA A 476 -0.37 6.50 -4.89
CA ALA A 476 0.46 5.44 -5.46
C ALA A 476 1.95 5.80 -5.56
N LEU A 477 2.27 7.08 -5.72
CA LEU A 477 3.65 7.52 -5.96
C LEU A 477 4.51 7.60 -4.69
N THR A 478 3.89 7.59 -3.50
CA THR A 478 4.60 7.81 -2.23
C THR A 478 5.73 6.81 -2.00
N TYR A 479 5.52 5.56 -2.39
CA TYR A 479 6.47 4.46 -2.19
C TYR A 479 6.89 3.78 -3.50
N SER A 480 6.58 4.38 -4.65
CA SER A 480 6.96 3.83 -5.94
C SER A 480 8.45 3.98 -6.20
N ASP A 481 9.10 2.89 -6.61
CA ASP A 481 10.51 2.87 -7.05
C ASP A 481 10.73 3.61 -8.38
N TYR A 482 9.65 3.94 -9.10
CA TYR A 482 9.69 4.58 -10.42
C TYR A 482 9.31 6.06 -10.40
N ARG A 483 9.24 6.67 -9.24
CA ARG A 483 8.87 8.08 -9.10
C ARG A 483 9.68 8.99 -10.02
N ASP A 484 10.99 8.76 -10.10
CA ASP A 484 11.90 9.54 -10.94
C ASP A 484 11.77 9.22 -12.43
N VAL A 485 11.14 8.08 -12.79
CA VAL A 485 10.84 7.72 -14.18
C VAL A 485 9.53 8.39 -14.63
N PHE A 486 8.56 8.48 -13.75
CA PHE A 486 7.25 9.04 -14.06
C PHE A 486 7.30 10.55 -14.30
N PHE A 487 8.17 11.30 -13.66
CA PHE A 487 8.19 12.77 -13.68
C PHE A 487 6.80 13.36 -13.48
N PHE A 488 5.97 12.72 -12.65
CA PHE A 488 4.60 13.13 -12.41
C PHE A 488 4.56 14.49 -11.73
N ASP A 489 3.92 15.46 -12.38
CA ASP A 489 3.67 16.78 -11.83
C ASP A 489 2.17 17.08 -11.91
N ALA A 490 1.50 17.16 -10.78
CA ALA A 490 0.07 17.43 -10.69
C ALA A 490 -0.32 18.85 -11.18
N MET A 491 0.62 19.73 -11.45
CA MET A 491 0.39 21.04 -12.05
C MET A 491 0.24 20.95 -13.59
N LEU A 492 0.73 19.89 -14.21
CA LEU A 492 0.49 19.64 -15.62
C LEU A 492 -0.95 19.15 -15.82
N ARG A 493 -1.65 19.71 -16.82
CA ARG A 493 -3.06 19.36 -17.10
C ARG A 493 -3.29 17.88 -17.37
N GLN A 494 -2.29 17.21 -17.92
CA GLN A 494 -2.34 15.82 -18.34
C GLN A 494 -2.04 14.87 -17.16
N ASN A 495 -1.31 15.33 -16.15
CA ASN A 495 -0.94 14.52 -14.99
C ASN A 495 -2.00 14.63 -13.90
N GLN A 496 -2.99 13.76 -13.95
CA GLN A 496 -4.08 13.76 -12.98
C GLN A 496 -4.05 12.51 -12.10
N TYR A 497 -4.36 12.71 -10.81
CA TYR A 497 -4.62 11.58 -9.93
C TYR A 497 -5.98 10.97 -10.22
N HIS A 498 -6.05 9.66 -10.14
CA HIS A 498 -7.32 8.97 -9.98
C HIS A 498 -7.79 9.14 -8.53
N GLU A 499 -8.78 10.01 -8.32
CA GLU A 499 -9.27 10.34 -6.96
C GLU A 499 -10.21 9.26 -6.46
N ILE A 500 -9.88 8.66 -5.33
CA ILE A 500 -10.78 7.75 -4.62
C ILE A 500 -11.66 8.57 -3.69
N ASN A 501 -12.92 8.73 -4.08
CA ASN A 501 -13.92 9.48 -3.34
C ASN A 501 -14.67 8.58 -2.34
N LEU A 502 -14.60 8.90 -1.05
CA LEU A 502 -15.40 8.27 0.01
C LEU A 502 -16.93 8.52 -0.12
N SER A 503 -17.32 9.56 -0.87
CA SER A 503 -18.71 10.00 -0.95
C SER A 503 -19.64 9.07 -1.77
N LEU A 504 -19.08 8.14 -2.55
CA LEU A 504 -19.88 7.16 -3.31
C LEU A 504 -20.44 6.02 -2.46
N ILE A 505 -19.95 5.84 -1.23
CA ILE A 505 -20.37 4.75 -0.32
C ILE A 505 -21.70 5.06 0.38
N HIS A 506 -22.23 6.27 0.23
CA HIS A 506 -23.53 6.68 0.83
C HIS A 506 -24.70 6.64 -0.15
N ILE A 507 -24.53 6.07 -1.34
CA ILE A 507 -25.62 5.91 -2.32
C ILE A 507 -25.91 4.42 -2.49
N SER A 508 -26.45 3.84 -1.42
CA SER A 508 -27.19 2.56 -1.49
C SER A 508 -28.21 2.50 -0.38
#